data_fe99998b5807d7b2171fcca861f9f01c
#
_entry.id   fe99998b5807d7b2171fcca861f9f01c
#
_cell.length_a   1.000
_cell.length_b   1.000
_cell.length_c   1.000
_cell.angle_alpha   90.00
_cell.angle_beta   90.00
_cell.angle_gamma   90.00
#
_symmetry.space_group_name_H-M   'P 1'
#
loop_
_entity.id
_entity.type
_entity.pdbx_description
1 polymer ?
#
loop_
_entity_poly.entity_id
_entity_poly.type
_entity_poly.pdbx_seq_one_letter_code
_entity_poly.pdbx_strand_id
1 'polypeptide(L)'
;AAGAAATVTVGTVTTAQPGTQATVTNTGTPAAAVLDFTIPQGATGAAGAAGATGATGATGPTGAANGLNAYGGLYTTAAPSLSLSTTAQQVTLGDTMPETGVTYTPANSITVTDTGLYDIFYSITLTPDTADTITVSPRVNNTDVTGASSVHTLDADEESTFTKSTLVSLNASDVVDLAVTATQAVTAPVSSGTGAVLVVKRLN
;
A
#
# COMPACT_ATOMS: atom_id res chain seq x y z
N ALA A 1 -63.63 93.04 -6.90
CA ALA A 1 -63.76 91.93 -5.90
C ALA A 1 -62.57 90.99 -6.06
N ALA A 2 -61.85 90.68 -5.02
CA ALA A 2 -60.81 89.71 -5.06
C ALA A 2 -61.49 88.30 -5.18
N GLY A 3 -61.01 87.49 -6.10
CA GLY A 3 -61.52 86.13 -6.24
C GLY A 3 -61.21 85.33 -5.01
N ALA A 4 -62.05 84.37 -4.70
CA ALA A 4 -61.81 83.44 -3.60
C ALA A 4 -60.59 82.61 -3.87
N ALA A 5 -59.74 82.44 -2.86
CA ALA A 5 -58.55 81.58 -3.02
C ALA A 5 -58.97 80.12 -3.27
N ALA A 6 -58.34 79.49 -4.26
CA ALA A 6 -58.54 78.06 -4.50
C ALA A 6 -57.86 77.24 -3.38
N THR A 7 -58.45 76.18 -2.97
CA THR A 7 -57.94 75.24 -1.95
C THR A 7 -57.54 73.90 -2.63
N VAL A 8 -56.49 73.28 -2.13
CA VAL A 8 -56.05 71.92 -2.54
C VAL A 8 -55.92 71.06 -1.29
N THR A 9 -56.59 69.94 -1.29
CA THR A 9 -56.49 68.92 -0.21
C THR A 9 -56.08 67.57 -0.76
N VAL A 10 -55.40 66.78 0.03
CA VAL A 10 -55.12 65.40 -0.29
C VAL A 10 -56.36 64.57 0.12
N GLY A 11 -56.87 63.83 -0.84
CA GLY A 11 -57.99 62.91 -0.66
C GLY A 11 -57.47 61.50 -0.28
N THR A 12 -57.90 60.50 -1.00
CA THR A 12 -57.51 59.10 -0.73
C THR A 12 -56.12 58.83 -1.29
N VAL A 13 -55.26 58.16 -0.50
CA VAL A 13 -53.98 57.62 -0.95
C VAL A 13 -54.07 56.10 -0.95
N THR A 14 -53.97 55.49 -2.12
CA THR A 14 -54.10 54.04 -2.33
C THR A 14 -52.73 53.46 -2.78
N THR A 15 -52.29 52.39 -2.13
CA THR A 15 -51.11 51.62 -2.57
C THR A 15 -51.54 50.61 -3.63
N ALA A 16 -50.93 50.63 -4.79
CA ALA A 16 -51.18 49.68 -5.89
C ALA A 16 -50.09 48.62 -6.01
N GLN A 17 -50.36 47.61 -6.77
CA GLN A 17 -49.42 46.52 -7.07
C GLN A 17 -48.14 47.03 -7.77
N PRO A 18 -46.99 46.37 -7.59
CA PRO A 18 -45.78 46.67 -8.29
C PRO A 18 -45.98 46.68 -9.83
N GLY A 19 -45.45 47.70 -10.53
CA GLY A 19 -45.59 47.88 -11.97
C GLY A 19 -46.87 48.62 -12.41
N THR A 20 -47.79 48.93 -11.51
CA THR A 20 -48.93 49.80 -11.79
C THR A 20 -48.42 51.21 -12.01
N GLN A 21 -49.05 51.97 -12.97
CA GLN A 21 -48.70 53.37 -13.15
C GLN A 21 -49.19 54.24 -11.99
N ALA A 22 -48.35 55.14 -11.46
CA ALA A 22 -48.81 56.13 -10.48
C ALA A 22 -49.78 57.09 -11.12
N THR A 23 -50.90 57.40 -10.42
CA THR A 23 -51.93 58.33 -10.91
C THR A 23 -52.35 59.30 -9.85
N VAL A 24 -52.74 60.50 -10.28
CA VAL A 24 -53.35 61.53 -9.47
C VAL A 24 -54.67 61.93 -10.15
N THR A 25 -55.76 61.86 -9.40
CA THR A 25 -57.06 62.24 -9.91
C THR A 25 -57.65 63.32 -9.03
N ASN A 26 -58.18 64.39 -9.63
CA ASN A 26 -58.89 65.43 -8.90
C ASN A 26 -60.37 65.02 -8.80
N THR A 27 -60.88 64.71 -7.60
CA THR A 27 -62.28 64.38 -7.32
C THR A 27 -63.07 65.56 -6.77
N GLY A 28 -62.37 66.69 -6.57
CA GLY A 28 -62.97 67.93 -6.16
C GLY A 28 -63.34 68.84 -7.34
N THR A 29 -63.62 70.13 -7.04
CA THR A 29 -63.95 71.10 -8.04
C THR A 29 -62.66 71.93 -8.40
N PRO A 30 -62.65 72.69 -9.52
CA PRO A 30 -61.51 73.56 -9.84
C PRO A 30 -61.12 74.59 -8.78
N ALA A 31 -62.08 75.02 -7.93
CA ALA A 31 -61.85 76.01 -6.84
C ALA A 31 -61.51 75.33 -5.51
N ALA A 32 -61.81 74.02 -5.34
CA ALA A 32 -61.50 73.18 -4.18
C ALA A 32 -61.12 71.80 -4.63
N ALA A 33 -59.86 71.65 -5.03
CA ALA A 33 -59.34 70.39 -5.57
C ALA A 33 -59.11 69.39 -4.41
N VAL A 34 -59.57 68.14 -4.62
CA VAL A 34 -59.24 66.94 -3.80
C VAL A 34 -58.45 65.98 -4.64
N LEU A 35 -57.19 65.78 -4.30
CA LEU A 35 -56.30 64.94 -5.08
C LEU A 35 -56.17 63.52 -4.49
N ASP A 36 -56.69 62.54 -5.20
CA ASP A 36 -56.53 61.12 -4.87
C ASP A 36 -55.27 60.57 -5.56
N PHE A 37 -54.46 59.86 -4.81
CA PHE A 37 -53.20 59.30 -5.26
C PHE A 37 -53.28 57.80 -5.32
N THR A 38 -52.79 57.21 -6.42
CA THR A 38 -52.45 55.79 -6.50
C THR A 38 -50.92 55.69 -6.60
N ILE A 39 -50.28 55.05 -5.60
CA ILE A 39 -48.82 54.94 -5.53
C ILE A 39 -48.47 53.47 -5.65
N PRO A 40 -47.75 53.04 -6.69
CA PRO A 40 -47.34 51.64 -6.85
C PRO A 40 -46.31 51.26 -5.80
N GLN A 41 -46.42 50.02 -5.31
CA GLN A 41 -45.43 49.40 -4.45
C GLN A 41 -44.15 49.09 -5.22
N GLY A 42 -42.99 49.15 -4.56
CA GLY A 42 -41.72 48.74 -5.20
C GLY A 42 -41.74 47.28 -5.56
N ALA A 43 -41.06 46.91 -6.63
CA ALA A 43 -40.90 45.52 -7.01
C ALA A 43 -40.15 44.71 -5.92
N THR A 44 -40.54 43.48 -5.73
CA THR A 44 -39.81 42.55 -4.86
C THR A 44 -38.39 42.41 -5.37
N GLY A 45 -37.40 42.46 -4.47
CA GLY A 45 -35.98 42.25 -4.84
C GLY A 45 -35.77 40.87 -5.47
N ALA A 46 -34.84 40.78 -6.37
CA ALA A 46 -34.47 39.53 -6.99
C ALA A 46 -34.03 38.47 -5.92
N ALA A 47 -34.38 37.22 -6.14
CA ALA A 47 -33.87 36.14 -5.30
C ALA A 47 -32.32 36.13 -5.32
N GLY A 48 -31.74 35.89 -4.14
CA GLY A 48 -30.27 35.72 -4.07
C GLY A 48 -29.80 34.61 -4.95
N ALA A 49 -28.60 34.72 -5.46
CA ALA A 49 -27.95 33.66 -6.26
C ALA A 49 -27.86 32.34 -5.46
N ALA A 50 -28.07 31.21 -6.11
CA ALA A 50 -27.85 29.90 -5.49
C ALA A 50 -26.39 29.81 -5.01
N GLY A 51 -26.19 29.22 -3.83
CA GLY A 51 -24.85 28.96 -3.32
C GLY A 51 -24.03 28.09 -4.28
N ALA A 52 -22.74 28.28 -4.30
CA ALA A 52 -21.84 27.45 -5.12
C ALA A 52 -21.94 25.97 -4.68
N THR A 53 -21.86 25.07 -5.65
CA THR A 53 -21.75 23.63 -5.39
C THR A 53 -20.50 23.37 -4.54
N GLY A 54 -20.62 22.54 -3.49
CA GLY A 54 -19.48 22.16 -2.68
C GLY A 54 -18.38 21.50 -3.53
N ALA A 55 -17.13 21.71 -3.16
CA ALA A 55 -15.99 21.06 -3.81
C ALA A 55 -16.12 19.54 -3.75
N THR A 56 -15.71 18.86 -4.82
CA THR A 56 -15.58 17.40 -4.83
C THR A 56 -14.59 16.96 -3.74
N GLY A 57 -14.93 15.95 -2.96
CA GLY A 57 -14.02 15.37 -1.97
C GLY A 57 -12.70 14.92 -2.59
N ALA A 58 -11.61 15.02 -1.87
CA ALA A 58 -10.32 14.53 -2.31
C ALA A 58 -10.39 13.03 -2.65
N THR A 59 -9.68 12.60 -3.69
CA THR A 59 -9.49 11.17 -4.00
C THR A 59 -8.83 10.50 -2.80
N GLY A 60 -9.36 9.37 -2.37
CA GLY A 60 -8.74 8.55 -1.33
C GLY A 60 -7.31 8.15 -1.68
N PRO A 61 -6.47 7.83 -0.70
CA PRO A 61 -5.12 7.35 -0.95
C PRO A 61 -5.14 6.10 -1.83
N THR A 62 -4.14 5.95 -2.67
CA THR A 62 -3.93 4.71 -3.44
C THR A 62 -3.79 3.55 -2.45
N GLY A 63 -4.52 2.46 -2.66
CA GLY A 63 -4.37 1.24 -1.86
C GLY A 63 -2.92 0.76 -1.89
N ALA A 64 -2.49 0.09 -0.82
CA ALA A 64 -1.18 -0.55 -0.79
C ALA A 64 -1.01 -1.47 -2.01
N ALA A 65 0.16 -1.45 -2.62
CA ALA A 65 0.47 -2.34 -3.74
C ALA A 65 0.34 -3.81 -3.25
N ASN A 66 -0.54 -4.60 -3.86
CA ASN A 66 -0.75 -6.01 -3.55
C ASN A 66 0.37 -6.89 -4.17
N GLY A 67 1.62 -6.52 -3.99
CA GLY A 67 2.80 -7.26 -4.46
C GLY A 67 3.67 -7.70 -3.28
N LEU A 68 4.59 -8.66 -3.53
CA LEU A 68 5.63 -8.97 -2.56
C LEU A 68 6.52 -7.73 -2.39
N ASN A 69 6.54 -7.18 -1.17
CA ASN A 69 7.31 -5.97 -0.85
C ASN A 69 8.82 -6.23 -0.72
N ALA A 70 9.20 -7.49 -0.43
CA ALA A 70 10.57 -7.94 -0.44
C ALA A 70 10.64 -9.40 -0.87
N TYR A 71 11.58 -9.70 -1.74
CA TYR A 71 11.87 -11.06 -2.20
C TYR A 71 13.26 -11.11 -2.80
N GLY A 72 13.83 -12.29 -2.80
CA GLY A 72 15.10 -12.59 -3.45
C GLY A 72 15.49 -14.04 -3.28
N GLY A 73 16.46 -14.48 -4.04
CA GLY A 73 16.95 -15.85 -3.96
C GLY A 73 18.38 -15.99 -4.45
N LEU A 74 19.04 -16.96 -3.90
CA LEU A 74 20.37 -17.43 -4.30
C LEU A 74 20.26 -18.87 -4.76
N TYR A 75 21.09 -19.25 -5.72
CA TYR A 75 21.18 -20.62 -6.17
C TYR A 75 22.59 -20.97 -6.63
N THR A 76 22.86 -22.22 -6.91
CA THR A 76 24.09 -22.62 -7.57
C THR A 76 23.80 -23.58 -8.71
N THR A 77 24.44 -23.32 -9.84
CA THR A 77 24.50 -24.23 -10.98
C THR A 77 25.79 -25.05 -10.98
N ALA A 78 26.77 -24.61 -10.20
CA ALA A 78 27.94 -25.40 -9.92
C ALA A 78 27.59 -26.60 -9.04
N ALA A 79 28.40 -27.65 -9.10
CA ALA A 79 28.31 -28.83 -8.24
C ALA A 79 29.45 -28.78 -7.20
N PRO A 80 29.39 -27.86 -6.21
CA PRO A 80 30.44 -27.78 -5.20
C PRO A 80 30.43 -29.02 -4.33
N SER A 81 31.61 -29.51 -4.00
CA SER A 81 31.76 -30.59 -3.03
C SER A 81 31.82 -30.00 -1.63
N LEU A 82 30.93 -30.41 -0.74
CA LEU A 82 30.87 -29.96 0.63
C LEU A 82 31.64 -30.95 1.53
N SER A 83 32.58 -30.43 2.32
CA SER A 83 33.24 -31.21 3.37
C SER A 83 32.45 -31.03 4.67
N LEU A 84 31.57 -31.97 4.94
CA LEU A 84 30.63 -31.92 6.06
C LEU A 84 31.23 -32.53 7.33
N SER A 85 30.75 -32.08 8.47
CA SER A 85 31.06 -32.60 9.80
C SER A 85 29.94 -32.19 10.77
N THR A 86 30.15 -32.37 12.07
CA THR A 86 29.24 -31.85 13.10
C THR A 86 29.25 -30.31 13.18
N THR A 87 30.20 -29.65 12.51
CA THR A 87 30.21 -28.17 12.40
C THR A 87 29.42 -27.75 11.16
N ALA A 88 28.55 -26.76 11.30
CA ALA A 88 27.72 -26.27 10.21
C ALA A 88 28.56 -25.66 9.08
N GLN A 89 28.47 -26.24 7.90
CA GLN A 89 29.09 -25.77 6.66
C GLN A 89 28.09 -24.95 5.86
N GLN A 90 28.39 -23.67 5.62
CA GLN A 90 27.56 -22.83 4.74
C GLN A 90 27.60 -23.34 3.32
N VAL A 91 26.43 -23.39 2.67
CA VAL A 91 26.31 -23.76 1.26
C VAL A 91 26.75 -22.61 0.37
N THR A 92 27.57 -22.90 -0.63
CA THR A 92 27.95 -21.90 -1.63
C THR A 92 26.83 -21.72 -2.65
N LEU A 93 26.27 -20.50 -2.69
CA LEU A 93 25.19 -20.09 -3.59
C LEU A 93 25.66 -18.85 -4.36
N GLY A 94 26.34 -19.08 -5.49
CA GLY A 94 27.04 -18.02 -6.25
C GLY A 94 26.18 -17.26 -7.24
N ASP A 95 25.02 -17.79 -7.59
CA ASP A 95 24.11 -17.21 -8.59
C ASP A 95 22.96 -16.48 -7.91
N THR A 96 22.48 -15.36 -8.49
CA THR A 96 21.44 -14.53 -7.91
C THR A 96 20.16 -14.53 -8.73
N MET A 97 19.01 -14.47 -8.07
CA MET A 97 17.70 -14.22 -8.67
C MET A 97 17.36 -12.71 -8.62
N PRO A 98 16.36 -12.25 -9.41
CA PRO A 98 15.83 -10.89 -9.24
C PRO A 98 15.42 -10.61 -7.79
N GLU A 99 15.69 -9.39 -7.30
CA GLU A 99 15.50 -9.01 -5.92
C GLU A 99 14.74 -7.70 -5.74
N THR A 100 14.08 -7.56 -4.62
CA THR A 100 13.51 -6.31 -4.11
C THR A 100 13.51 -6.39 -2.58
N GLY A 101 13.93 -5.32 -1.89
CA GLY A 101 13.91 -5.27 -0.43
C GLY A 101 14.80 -6.30 0.27
N VAL A 102 15.82 -6.83 -0.42
CA VAL A 102 16.86 -7.67 0.12
C VAL A 102 18.20 -7.34 -0.54
N THR A 103 19.31 -7.82 0.00
CA THR A 103 20.64 -7.75 -0.61
C THR A 103 21.37 -9.08 -0.48
N TYR A 104 22.33 -9.36 -1.38
CA TYR A 104 23.11 -10.60 -1.38
C TYR A 104 24.51 -10.40 -0.76
N THR A 105 24.49 -9.82 0.44
CA THR A 105 25.70 -9.59 1.24
C THR A 105 25.45 -9.98 2.70
N PRO A 106 26.35 -10.67 3.38
CA PRO A 106 27.60 -11.25 2.86
C PRO A 106 27.40 -12.33 1.79
N ALA A 107 28.46 -12.79 1.15
CA ALA A 107 28.38 -13.83 0.13
C ALA A 107 27.63 -15.08 0.63
N ASN A 108 26.91 -15.76 -0.26
CA ASN A 108 26.08 -16.94 0.02
C ASN A 108 24.95 -16.71 1.03
N SER A 109 24.55 -15.45 1.22
CA SER A 109 23.54 -15.06 2.19
C SER A 109 22.60 -13.99 1.62
N ILE A 110 21.40 -13.94 2.16
CA ILE A 110 20.37 -12.94 1.84
C ILE A 110 20.15 -12.09 3.08
N THR A 111 20.42 -10.79 2.98
CA THR A 111 20.12 -9.82 4.06
C THR A 111 18.80 -9.12 3.76
N VAL A 112 17.86 -9.15 4.68
CA VAL A 112 16.57 -8.47 4.53
C VAL A 112 16.70 -7.00 4.96
N THR A 113 16.03 -6.09 4.23
CA THR A 113 16.09 -4.64 4.53
C THR A 113 15.01 -4.19 5.51
N ASP A 114 13.93 -4.94 5.60
CA ASP A 114 12.75 -4.57 6.39
C ASP A 114 12.36 -5.66 7.38
N THR A 115 11.86 -5.23 8.54
CA THR A 115 11.23 -6.14 9.51
C THR A 115 9.90 -6.67 8.96
N GLY A 116 9.63 -7.95 9.15
CA GLY A 116 8.37 -8.57 8.70
C GLY A 116 8.31 -10.07 8.88
N LEU A 117 7.20 -10.66 8.43
CA LEU A 117 7.05 -12.10 8.33
C LEU A 117 7.53 -12.55 6.95
N TYR A 118 8.47 -13.48 6.95
CA TYR A 118 9.08 -14.01 5.72
C TYR A 118 8.81 -15.50 5.58
N ASP A 119 8.57 -15.93 4.35
CA ASP A 119 8.68 -17.32 3.92
C ASP A 119 10.12 -17.56 3.47
N ILE A 120 10.81 -18.50 4.13
CA ILE A 120 12.13 -18.99 3.74
C ILE A 120 11.94 -20.36 3.12
N PHE A 121 12.26 -20.48 1.85
CA PHE A 121 12.26 -21.74 1.11
C PHE A 121 13.67 -22.14 0.74
N TYR A 122 14.00 -23.41 0.91
CA TYR A 122 15.24 -23.98 0.37
C TYR A 122 15.00 -25.34 -0.28
N SER A 123 15.89 -25.68 -1.18
CA SER A 123 16.05 -27.01 -1.74
C SER A 123 17.52 -27.24 -2.05
N ILE A 124 18.04 -28.40 -1.66
CA ILE A 124 19.41 -28.83 -1.99
C ILE A 124 19.43 -30.33 -2.21
N THR A 125 20.12 -30.77 -3.24
CA THR A 125 20.32 -32.18 -3.55
C THR A 125 21.78 -32.56 -3.30
N LEU A 126 21.99 -33.53 -2.45
CA LEU A 126 23.31 -34.00 -2.00
C LEU A 126 23.47 -35.47 -2.21
N THR A 127 24.71 -35.90 -2.45
CA THR A 127 25.12 -37.30 -2.61
C THR A 127 26.35 -37.56 -1.73
N PRO A 128 26.20 -38.10 -0.51
CA PRO A 128 27.33 -38.35 0.38
C PRO A 128 28.21 -39.53 -0.14
N ASP A 129 29.53 -39.42 0.04
CA ASP A 129 30.48 -40.48 -0.29
C ASP A 129 30.51 -41.64 0.73
N THR A 130 29.92 -41.43 1.88
CA THR A 130 29.82 -42.37 2.99
C THR A 130 28.46 -42.27 3.65
N ALA A 131 27.89 -43.39 4.10
CA ALA A 131 26.60 -43.39 4.78
C ALA A 131 26.64 -42.51 6.02
N ASP A 132 25.69 -41.59 6.13
CA ASP A 132 25.60 -40.64 7.25
C ASP A 132 24.19 -40.06 7.42
N THR A 133 23.95 -39.45 8.56
CA THR A 133 22.77 -38.61 8.79
C THR A 133 23.12 -37.14 8.52
N ILE A 134 22.54 -36.59 7.46
CA ILE A 134 22.74 -35.22 7.00
C ILE A 134 21.57 -34.35 7.45
N THR A 135 21.88 -33.18 7.98
CA THR A 135 20.91 -32.15 8.35
C THR A 135 21.15 -30.88 7.54
N VAL A 136 20.11 -30.40 6.87
CA VAL A 136 20.11 -29.12 6.16
C VAL A 136 19.24 -28.15 6.92
N SER A 137 19.77 -26.97 7.25
CA SER A 137 19.10 -25.96 8.06
C SER A 137 19.25 -24.58 7.43
N PRO A 138 18.16 -23.82 7.21
CA PRO A 138 18.26 -22.39 7.02
C PRO A 138 18.63 -21.75 8.36
N ARG A 139 19.50 -20.74 8.32
CA ARG A 139 19.96 -20.03 9.51
C ARG A 139 19.64 -18.55 9.40
N VAL A 140 19.40 -17.94 10.53
CA VAL A 140 19.31 -16.48 10.69
C VAL A 140 20.44 -16.03 11.62
N ASN A 141 21.31 -15.16 11.14
CA ASN A 141 22.49 -14.68 11.88
C ASN A 141 23.33 -15.83 12.45
N ASN A 142 23.60 -16.84 11.63
CA ASN A 142 24.33 -18.08 11.95
C ASN A 142 23.66 -19.00 12.99
N THR A 143 22.37 -18.78 13.30
CA THR A 143 21.58 -19.63 14.22
C THR A 143 20.51 -20.38 13.43
N ASP A 144 20.43 -21.68 13.61
CA ASP A 144 19.45 -22.52 12.93
C ASP A 144 18.02 -22.08 13.25
N VAL A 145 17.19 -21.98 12.21
CA VAL A 145 15.77 -21.68 12.38
C VAL A 145 15.06 -22.90 12.97
N THR A 146 14.51 -22.75 14.17
CA THR A 146 13.82 -23.83 14.88
C THR A 146 12.70 -24.44 14.04
N GLY A 147 12.72 -25.76 13.88
CA GLY A 147 11.71 -26.50 13.14
C GLY A 147 11.82 -26.38 11.60
N ALA A 148 12.85 -25.71 11.07
CA ALA A 148 13.05 -25.53 9.64
C ALA A 148 14.05 -26.54 9.02
N SER A 149 14.74 -27.32 9.81
CA SER A 149 15.71 -28.29 9.34
C SER A 149 15.02 -29.48 8.64
N SER A 150 15.71 -30.06 7.65
CA SER A 150 15.40 -31.33 7.04
C SER A 150 16.52 -32.31 7.34
N VAL A 151 16.18 -33.50 7.78
CA VAL A 151 17.15 -34.53 8.25
C VAL A 151 16.89 -35.83 7.51
N HIS A 152 17.93 -36.34 6.81
CA HIS A 152 17.88 -37.63 6.14
C HIS A 152 19.08 -38.48 6.56
N THR A 153 18.84 -39.76 6.75
CA THR A 153 19.91 -40.76 6.86
C THR A 153 20.06 -41.44 5.51
N LEU A 154 21.22 -41.33 4.92
CA LEU A 154 21.53 -41.74 3.55
C LEU A 154 22.60 -42.82 3.56
N ASP A 155 22.52 -43.73 2.60
CA ASP A 155 23.62 -44.64 2.27
C ASP A 155 24.70 -43.93 1.45
N ALA A 156 25.87 -44.53 1.32
CA ALA A 156 26.91 -44.01 0.44
C ALA A 156 26.40 -43.95 -1.00
N ASP A 157 26.74 -42.88 -1.72
CA ASP A 157 26.34 -42.61 -3.12
C ASP A 157 24.82 -42.50 -3.32
N GLU A 158 24.02 -42.41 -2.26
CA GLU A 158 22.58 -42.16 -2.35
C GLU A 158 22.29 -40.67 -2.54
N GLU A 159 21.68 -40.34 -3.68
CA GLU A 159 21.23 -38.95 -3.94
C GLU A 159 19.92 -38.63 -3.19
N SER A 160 19.90 -37.56 -2.48
CA SER A 160 18.69 -37.10 -1.78
C SER A 160 18.50 -35.58 -1.84
N THR A 161 17.23 -35.17 -1.99
CA THR A 161 16.85 -33.78 -2.01
C THR A 161 16.23 -33.37 -0.67
N PHE A 162 16.82 -32.39 -0.04
CA PHE A 162 16.35 -31.73 1.17
C PHE A 162 15.59 -30.47 0.78
N THR A 163 14.33 -30.41 1.10
CA THR A 163 13.51 -29.24 0.75
C THR A 163 12.54 -28.90 1.88
N LYS A 164 12.38 -27.63 2.17
CA LYS A 164 11.42 -27.15 3.14
C LYS A 164 11.10 -25.66 2.92
N SER A 165 9.89 -25.28 3.37
CA SER A 165 9.47 -23.89 3.53
C SER A 165 9.10 -23.64 4.99
N THR A 166 9.42 -22.47 5.52
CA THR A 166 9.10 -22.09 6.89
C THR A 166 8.83 -20.60 7.00
N LEU A 167 7.93 -20.25 7.92
CA LEU A 167 7.62 -18.87 8.22
C LEU A 167 8.43 -18.38 9.41
N VAL A 168 9.12 -17.25 9.23
CA VAL A 168 10.01 -16.68 10.24
C VAL A 168 9.80 -15.16 10.32
N SER A 169 9.69 -14.64 11.53
CA SER A 169 9.76 -13.19 11.75
C SER A 169 11.22 -12.73 11.72
N LEU A 170 11.55 -11.87 10.78
CA LEU A 170 12.88 -11.30 10.62
C LEU A 170 12.87 -9.81 10.94
N ASN A 171 13.95 -9.32 11.50
CA ASN A 171 14.21 -7.88 11.66
C ASN A 171 15.02 -7.35 10.49
N ALA A 172 14.95 -6.06 10.25
CA ALA A 172 15.84 -5.40 9.29
C ALA A 172 17.30 -5.71 9.62
N SER A 173 18.07 -6.01 8.58
CA SER A 173 19.47 -6.45 8.64
C SER A 173 19.71 -7.89 9.11
N ASP A 174 18.69 -8.70 9.35
CA ASP A 174 18.90 -10.13 9.57
C ASP A 174 19.45 -10.78 8.30
N VAL A 175 20.42 -11.67 8.50
CA VAL A 175 21.14 -12.40 7.45
C VAL A 175 20.66 -13.84 7.42
N VAL A 176 20.13 -14.28 6.28
CA VAL A 176 19.64 -15.64 6.05
C VAL A 176 20.62 -16.39 5.18
N ASP A 177 21.05 -17.56 5.61
CA ASP A 177 21.88 -18.48 4.83
C ASP A 177 21.38 -19.93 4.95
N LEU A 178 22.01 -20.83 4.19
CA LEU A 178 21.74 -22.25 4.23
C LEU A 178 23.00 -22.99 4.71
N ALA A 179 22.86 -23.88 5.66
CA ALA A 179 23.96 -24.68 6.17
C ALA A 179 23.63 -26.17 6.20
N VAL A 180 24.67 -26.97 6.13
CA VAL A 180 24.61 -28.43 6.19
C VAL A 180 25.54 -28.94 7.28
N THR A 181 25.06 -29.91 8.05
CA THR A 181 25.86 -30.68 9.01
C THR A 181 25.72 -32.17 8.73
N ALA A 182 26.69 -32.93 9.20
CA ALA A 182 26.68 -34.38 9.18
C ALA A 182 27.06 -34.93 10.56
N THR A 183 26.77 -36.20 10.87
CA THR A 183 27.12 -36.78 12.17
C THR A 183 28.61 -37.15 12.24
N GLN A 184 29.26 -37.32 11.11
CA GLN A 184 30.71 -37.56 10.99
C GLN A 184 31.32 -36.76 9.82
N ALA A 185 32.62 -36.89 9.62
CA ALA A 185 33.26 -36.27 8.47
C ALA A 185 32.90 -37.03 7.18
N VAL A 186 32.25 -36.35 6.24
CA VAL A 186 31.80 -36.90 4.97
C VAL A 186 31.90 -35.86 3.87
N THR A 187 32.18 -36.27 2.66
CA THR A 187 32.15 -35.44 1.46
C THR A 187 30.82 -35.63 0.75
N ALA A 188 30.09 -34.55 0.53
CA ALA A 188 28.81 -34.58 -0.15
C ALA A 188 28.80 -33.53 -1.29
N PRO A 189 28.97 -33.91 -2.54
CA PRO A 189 28.78 -33.01 -3.66
C PRO A 189 27.32 -32.60 -3.77
N VAL A 190 27.12 -31.35 -4.15
CA VAL A 190 25.83 -30.83 -4.59
C VAL A 190 25.59 -31.29 -6.02
N SER A 191 24.39 -31.75 -6.35
CA SER A 191 24.08 -32.22 -7.70
C SER A 191 24.23 -31.11 -8.74
N SER A 192 24.59 -31.47 -9.95
CA SER A 192 24.74 -30.56 -11.10
C SER A 192 23.38 -29.98 -11.54
N GLY A 193 23.40 -28.84 -12.21
CA GLY A 193 22.19 -28.09 -12.56
C GLY A 193 21.81 -27.13 -11.42
N THR A 194 20.54 -26.93 -11.14
CA THR A 194 20.12 -26.13 -9.96
C THR A 194 20.13 -27.04 -8.72
N GLY A 195 21.33 -27.40 -8.27
CA GLY A 195 21.54 -28.34 -7.18
C GLY A 195 21.23 -27.79 -5.79
N ALA A 196 21.27 -26.45 -5.60
CA ALA A 196 20.86 -25.80 -4.37
C ALA A 196 20.21 -24.45 -4.65
N VAL A 197 19.22 -24.10 -3.84
CA VAL A 197 18.48 -22.85 -3.89
C VAL A 197 18.05 -22.40 -2.49
N LEU A 198 18.11 -21.10 -2.23
CA LEU A 198 17.57 -20.43 -1.06
C LEU A 198 16.77 -19.22 -1.51
N VAL A 199 15.52 -19.09 -1.07
CA VAL A 199 14.63 -18.00 -1.44
C VAL A 199 14.00 -17.41 -0.18
N VAL A 200 13.88 -16.10 -0.13
CA VAL A 200 13.11 -15.39 0.90
C VAL A 200 12.02 -14.55 0.24
N LYS A 201 10.85 -14.50 0.86
CA LYS A 201 9.72 -13.67 0.43
C LYS A 201 9.04 -13.09 1.63
N ARG A 202 8.87 -11.77 1.67
CA ARG A 202 8.09 -11.10 2.70
C ARG A 202 6.60 -11.22 2.41
N LEU A 203 5.82 -11.56 3.44
CA LEU A 203 4.38 -11.82 3.33
C LEU A 203 3.52 -10.62 3.76
N ASN A 204 4.10 -9.61 4.44
CA ASN A 204 3.37 -8.45 4.95
C ASN A 204 4.20 -7.15 4.92
#